data_57d34cb17c4e5ea6e8c6df1d2ebd71e2
#
_entry.id   57d34cb17c4e5ea6e8c6df1d2ebd71e2
#
_cell.length_a   1.000
_cell.length_b   1.000
_cell.length_c   1.000
_cell.angle_alpha   90.00
_cell.angle_beta   90.00
_cell.angle_gamma   90.00
#
_symmetry.space_group_name_H-M   'P 1'
#
loop_
_entity.id
_entity.type
_entity.pdbx_description
1 polymer ?
#
loop_
_entity_poly.entity_id
_entity_poly.type
_entity_poly.pdbx_seq_one_letter_code
_entity_poly.pdbx_strand_id
1 'polypeptide(L)'
;MKGKFSYSMKEMNRRLLAIGRPIRKYIAISTIASVLGALSHMGLMGFGALWLLAAAGFCNGTIAYAALTIACAVLIAVCRYLEGLFSHLGAYGILAKMRVHLFDAIDRISPAYMIGRETGDIMNIAVADIETLEYFFAHTIGPMFTVILLPVTTIALAWFVNPLYALVLIPIYVMISVVLPLGALIAGRGIGMRYREQLGDLKSKILESVYSIRDIQIFGAGNRKMNDVMLANNRVNKAALGLTLHRQTIASFPSFFIYLARILILVCAGYLALKGIDNPVGTIAISFAATASLSSSFSLTFVVTSLLEAYGAAERIFKIEDTLPETEEPVHPVTCGEIQTIEFKNVSFTYPGTERKILEHFNYVIHKGDQIGIAGESGAGKSTLLRLLLRFFAPSEGQILINGIPLEQISFSELHKRIAFLEQDTYLFDMTIGENIGIAKPGASIEEIKDAAKQAGIAEFIDTLPEGYDTDMGQMSARLSGGERQRIGIARILLRNPDICLMDEPSSALDALHEKELLHTLQTAYAGKTLLLISHRSSTLTGCSRILQAGELKCYRTICK
;
A
#
# COMPACT_ATOMS: atom_id res chain seq x y z
N MET A 1 -19.03 -14.68 -4.30
CA MET A 1 -18.78 -13.63 -5.32
C MET A 1 -17.54 -13.99 -6.14
N LYS A 2 -17.62 -14.06 -7.46
CA LYS A 2 -16.49 -14.34 -8.35
C LYS A 2 -15.55 -13.13 -8.27
N GLY A 3 -14.37 -13.27 -7.68
CA GLY A 3 -13.36 -12.22 -7.63
C GLY A 3 -12.84 -11.92 -9.05
N LYS A 4 -13.55 -11.07 -9.78
CA LYS A 4 -13.00 -10.42 -10.96
C LYS A 4 -12.21 -9.22 -10.46
N PHE A 5 -10.96 -9.09 -10.89
CA PHE A 5 -10.21 -7.85 -10.74
C PHE A 5 -11.02 -6.69 -11.36
N SER A 6 -10.94 -5.51 -10.76
CA SER A 6 -11.57 -4.29 -11.30
C SER A 6 -10.93 -3.91 -12.64
N TYR A 7 -9.63 -4.17 -12.78
CA TYR A 7 -8.87 -3.97 -14.01
C TYR A 7 -8.68 -5.28 -14.76
N SER A 8 -8.65 -5.23 -16.10
CA SER A 8 -8.28 -6.38 -16.91
C SER A 8 -6.79 -6.72 -16.72
N MET A 9 -6.42 -8.01 -16.84
CA MET A 9 -5.01 -8.43 -16.78
C MET A 9 -4.14 -7.72 -17.83
N LYS A 10 -4.72 -7.44 -19.01
CA LYS A 10 -4.03 -6.68 -20.07
C LYS A 10 -3.72 -5.24 -19.64
N GLU A 11 -4.65 -4.60 -18.98
CA GLU A 11 -4.50 -3.25 -18.45
C GLU A 11 -3.44 -3.19 -17.34
N MET A 12 -3.53 -4.11 -16.37
CA MET A 12 -2.53 -4.23 -15.29
C MET A 12 -1.12 -4.42 -15.84
N ASN A 13 -0.96 -5.34 -16.80
CA ASN A 13 0.35 -5.55 -17.45
C ASN A 13 0.83 -4.29 -18.18
N ARG A 14 -0.04 -3.60 -18.91
CA ARG A 14 0.32 -2.34 -19.60
C ARG A 14 0.81 -1.29 -18.62
N ARG A 15 0.13 -1.10 -17.49
CA ARG A 15 0.52 -0.12 -16.46
C ARG A 15 1.82 -0.53 -15.76
N LEU A 16 1.96 -1.78 -15.34
CA LEU A 16 3.20 -2.28 -14.71
C LEU A 16 4.40 -2.15 -15.64
N LEU A 17 4.25 -2.52 -16.92
CA LEU A 17 5.33 -2.36 -17.92
C LEU A 17 5.65 -0.89 -18.21
N ALA A 18 4.66 0.01 -18.15
CA ALA A 18 4.89 1.45 -18.27
C ALA A 18 5.70 2.00 -17.08
N ILE A 19 5.35 1.61 -15.86
CA ILE A 19 6.12 1.92 -14.64
C ILE A 19 7.55 1.37 -14.76
N GLY A 20 7.73 0.19 -15.34
CA GLY A 20 9.04 -0.45 -15.59
C GLY A 20 9.92 0.22 -16.65
N ARG A 21 9.43 1.25 -17.38
CA ARG A 21 10.23 1.91 -18.44
C ARG A 21 11.62 2.40 -18.01
N PRO A 22 11.80 3.03 -16.85
CA PRO A 22 13.10 3.53 -16.43
C PRO A 22 14.17 2.45 -16.21
N ILE A 23 13.72 1.22 -15.87
CA ILE A 23 14.61 0.08 -15.53
C ILE A 23 14.80 -0.91 -16.68
N ARG A 24 14.35 -0.60 -17.89
CA ARG A 24 14.43 -1.53 -19.04
C ARG A 24 15.82 -2.09 -19.28
N LYS A 25 16.87 -1.28 -19.06
CA LYS A 25 18.26 -1.72 -19.22
C LYS A 25 18.60 -2.84 -18.24
N TYR A 26 18.21 -2.70 -16.97
CA TYR A 26 18.44 -3.69 -15.94
C TYR A 26 17.65 -4.97 -16.23
N ILE A 27 16.38 -4.86 -16.60
CA ILE A 27 15.53 -5.99 -16.99
C ILE A 27 16.12 -6.72 -18.20
N ALA A 28 16.60 -5.99 -19.23
CA ALA A 28 17.20 -6.61 -20.41
C ALA A 28 18.47 -7.39 -20.07
N ILE A 29 19.38 -6.82 -19.28
CA ILE A 29 20.62 -7.50 -18.85
C ILE A 29 20.28 -8.73 -18.02
N SER A 30 19.39 -8.61 -17.05
CA SER A 30 18.93 -9.73 -16.22
C SER A 30 18.28 -10.84 -17.05
N THR A 31 17.43 -10.49 -18.02
CA THR A 31 16.77 -11.46 -18.92
C THR A 31 17.77 -12.18 -19.81
N ILE A 32 18.73 -11.46 -20.40
CA ILE A 32 19.80 -12.06 -21.21
C ILE A 32 20.64 -13.01 -20.36
N ALA A 33 21.04 -12.58 -19.16
CA ALA A 33 21.78 -13.41 -18.23
C ALA A 33 21.00 -14.66 -17.82
N SER A 34 19.70 -14.54 -17.53
CA SER A 34 18.82 -15.66 -17.20
C SER A 34 18.76 -16.70 -18.33
N VAL A 35 18.55 -16.25 -19.56
CA VAL A 35 18.51 -17.13 -20.74
C VAL A 35 19.86 -17.80 -21.01
N LEU A 36 20.96 -17.04 -21.00
CA LEU A 36 22.30 -17.58 -21.21
C LEU A 36 22.69 -18.56 -20.10
N GLY A 37 22.36 -18.24 -18.85
CA GLY A 37 22.60 -19.15 -17.72
C GLY A 37 21.84 -20.48 -17.85
N ALA A 38 20.58 -20.41 -18.30
CA ALA A 38 19.76 -21.60 -18.50
C ALA A 38 20.24 -22.45 -19.71
N LEU A 39 20.62 -21.79 -20.81
CA LEU A 39 21.26 -22.51 -21.96
C LEU A 39 22.59 -23.13 -21.56
N SER A 40 23.40 -22.43 -20.76
CA SER A 40 24.65 -22.96 -20.23
C SER A 40 24.43 -24.17 -19.30
N HIS A 41 23.35 -24.17 -18.50
CA HIS A 41 22.98 -25.31 -17.67
C HIS A 41 22.59 -26.53 -18.53
N MET A 42 21.86 -26.32 -19.60
CA MET A 42 21.58 -27.36 -20.60
C MET A 42 22.87 -27.84 -21.26
N GLY A 43 23.76 -26.92 -21.65
CA GLY A 43 25.08 -27.23 -22.22
C GLY A 43 25.97 -27.99 -21.24
N LEU A 44 26.02 -27.62 -19.98
CA LEU A 44 26.78 -28.31 -18.92
C LEU A 44 26.40 -29.79 -18.84
N MET A 45 25.10 -30.08 -18.84
CA MET A 45 24.60 -31.45 -18.76
C MET A 45 24.85 -32.23 -20.07
N GLY A 46 24.62 -31.60 -21.23
CA GLY A 46 24.84 -32.25 -22.54
C GLY A 46 26.31 -32.47 -22.85
N PHE A 47 27.17 -31.45 -22.71
CA PHE A 47 28.62 -31.58 -22.94
C PHE A 47 29.29 -32.41 -21.86
N GLY A 48 28.82 -32.37 -20.61
CA GLY A 48 29.28 -33.25 -19.53
C GLY A 48 29.06 -34.73 -19.85
N ALA A 49 27.86 -35.05 -20.37
CA ALA A 49 27.58 -36.39 -20.84
C ALA A 49 28.49 -36.81 -22.02
N LEU A 50 28.70 -35.92 -23.00
CA LEU A 50 29.63 -36.17 -24.11
C LEU A 50 31.08 -36.34 -23.64
N TRP A 51 31.51 -35.56 -22.66
CA TRP A 51 32.85 -35.70 -22.07
C TRP A 51 33.04 -37.05 -21.41
N LEU A 52 32.06 -37.52 -20.62
CA LEU A 52 32.16 -38.86 -20.01
C LEU A 52 32.17 -39.97 -21.04
N LEU A 53 31.37 -39.87 -22.10
CA LEU A 53 31.36 -40.85 -23.20
C LEU A 53 32.66 -40.83 -23.97
N ALA A 54 33.26 -39.67 -24.22
CA ALA A 54 34.55 -39.55 -24.86
C ALA A 54 35.70 -40.10 -23.99
N ALA A 55 35.68 -39.87 -22.69
CA ALA A 55 36.62 -40.44 -21.74
C ALA A 55 36.52 -41.95 -21.64
N ALA A 56 35.31 -42.52 -21.85
CA ALA A 56 35.06 -43.95 -21.91
C ALA A 56 35.37 -44.58 -23.29
N GLY A 57 35.81 -43.79 -24.29
CA GLY A 57 36.20 -44.29 -25.62
C GLY A 57 35.04 -44.44 -26.61
N PHE A 58 33.82 -43.98 -26.29
CA PHE A 58 32.67 -44.12 -27.19
C PHE A 58 32.60 -43.03 -28.27
N CYS A 59 33.33 -41.92 -28.12
CA CYS A 59 33.46 -40.87 -29.13
C CYS A 59 34.78 -40.10 -28.97
N ASN A 60 35.16 -39.31 -29.99
CA ASN A 60 36.34 -38.46 -29.96
C ASN A 60 36.01 -37.07 -29.39
N GLY A 61 37.01 -36.35 -28.87
CA GLY A 61 36.87 -34.96 -28.47
C GLY A 61 36.87 -34.73 -26.95
N THR A 62 37.49 -35.61 -26.16
CA THR A 62 37.54 -35.56 -24.69
C THR A 62 37.95 -34.18 -24.15
N ILE A 63 39.03 -33.59 -24.71
CA ILE A 63 39.53 -32.27 -24.26
C ILE A 63 38.54 -31.16 -24.63
N ALA A 64 37.97 -31.20 -25.83
CA ALA A 64 37.00 -30.16 -26.27
C ALA A 64 35.72 -30.18 -25.42
N TYR A 65 35.16 -31.38 -25.16
CA TYR A 65 33.96 -31.50 -24.32
C TYR A 65 34.23 -31.14 -22.85
N ALA A 66 35.42 -31.46 -22.32
CA ALA A 66 35.82 -31.02 -20.98
C ALA A 66 35.89 -29.49 -20.91
N ALA A 67 36.56 -28.86 -21.88
CA ALA A 67 36.66 -27.41 -21.95
C ALA A 67 35.29 -26.73 -22.06
N LEU A 68 34.37 -27.26 -22.89
CA LEU A 68 32.99 -26.74 -23.02
C LEU A 68 32.19 -26.92 -21.73
N THR A 69 32.35 -28.06 -21.05
CA THR A 69 31.69 -28.31 -19.76
C THR A 69 32.12 -27.29 -18.69
N ILE A 70 33.46 -27.06 -18.59
CA ILE A 70 34.03 -26.08 -17.67
C ILE A 70 33.57 -24.65 -18.04
N ALA A 71 33.60 -24.30 -19.32
CA ALA A 71 33.12 -22.98 -19.79
C ALA A 71 31.64 -22.75 -19.43
N CYS A 72 30.78 -23.77 -19.65
CA CYS A 72 29.39 -23.71 -19.25
C CYS A 72 29.23 -23.52 -17.72
N ALA A 73 30.01 -24.23 -16.90
CA ALA A 73 29.97 -24.10 -15.44
C ALA A 73 30.33 -22.69 -14.97
N VAL A 74 31.40 -22.12 -15.52
CA VAL A 74 31.79 -20.72 -15.24
C VAL A 74 30.72 -19.73 -15.69
N LEU A 75 30.19 -19.94 -16.91
CA LEU A 75 29.16 -19.04 -17.47
C LEU A 75 27.87 -19.10 -16.66
N ILE A 76 27.45 -20.24 -16.11
CA ILE A 76 26.33 -20.37 -15.19
C ILE A 76 26.53 -19.46 -13.97
N ALA A 77 27.71 -19.53 -13.32
CA ALA A 77 28.00 -18.75 -12.14
C ALA A 77 27.95 -17.25 -12.42
N VAL A 78 28.59 -16.81 -13.52
CA VAL A 78 28.57 -15.40 -13.94
C VAL A 78 27.14 -14.93 -14.28
N CYS A 79 26.41 -15.70 -15.07
CA CYS A 79 25.05 -15.37 -15.46
C CYS A 79 24.10 -15.32 -14.27
N ARG A 80 24.20 -16.24 -13.31
CA ARG A 80 23.38 -16.22 -12.09
C ARG A 80 23.67 -14.99 -11.22
N TYR A 81 24.93 -14.61 -11.10
CA TYR A 81 25.30 -13.39 -10.40
C TYR A 81 24.73 -12.13 -11.08
N LEU A 82 24.90 -12.03 -12.40
CA LEU A 82 24.39 -10.88 -13.19
C LEU A 82 22.86 -10.84 -13.18
N GLU A 83 22.19 -11.99 -13.34
CA GLU A 83 20.73 -12.09 -13.26
C GLU A 83 20.22 -11.55 -11.92
N GLY A 84 20.75 -12.04 -10.79
CA GLY A 84 20.38 -11.61 -9.46
C GLY A 84 20.65 -10.12 -9.24
N LEU A 85 21.88 -9.67 -9.54
CA LEU A 85 22.29 -8.29 -9.33
C LEU A 85 21.37 -7.31 -10.09
N PHE A 86 21.20 -7.50 -11.38
CA PHE A 86 20.47 -6.55 -12.22
C PHE A 86 18.94 -6.64 -12.04
N SER A 87 18.40 -7.84 -11.73
CA SER A 87 16.96 -7.96 -11.42
C SER A 87 16.59 -7.18 -10.16
N HIS A 88 17.37 -7.33 -9.07
CA HIS A 88 17.10 -6.65 -7.81
C HIS A 88 17.43 -5.15 -7.84
N LEU A 89 18.54 -4.73 -8.48
CA LEU A 89 18.83 -3.30 -8.68
C LEU A 89 17.70 -2.60 -9.44
N GLY A 90 17.18 -3.24 -10.47
CA GLY A 90 16.03 -2.73 -11.21
C GLY A 90 14.77 -2.67 -10.35
N ALA A 91 14.42 -3.76 -9.67
CA ALA A 91 13.23 -3.85 -8.86
C ALA A 91 13.22 -2.82 -7.71
N TYR A 92 14.29 -2.74 -6.90
CA TYR A 92 14.35 -1.80 -5.78
C TYR A 92 14.30 -0.34 -6.25
N GLY A 93 14.93 -0.01 -7.37
CA GLY A 93 14.83 1.33 -7.95
C GLY A 93 13.40 1.72 -8.36
N ILE A 94 12.59 0.76 -8.77
CA ILE A 94 11.17 0.98 -9.09
C ILE A 94 10.31 1.04 -7.85
N LEU A 95 10.53 0.15 -6.85
CA LEU A 95 9.77 0.16 -5.62
C LEU A 95 9.88 1.50 -4.89
N ALA A 96 11.10 2.08 -4.84
CA ALA A 96 11.30 3.41 -4.27
C ALA A 96 10.47 4.48 -5.00
N LYS A 97 10.45 4.48 -6.34
CA LYS A 97 9.62 5.41 -7.12
C LYS A 97 8.13 5.18 -6.91
N MET A 98 7.69 3.93 -6.84
CA MET A 98 6.28 3.62 -6.60
C MET A 98 5.80 4.11 -5.24
N ARG A 99 6.67 4.05 -4.20
CA ARG A 99 6.33 4.63 -2.88
C ARG A 99 6.12 6.13 -2.97
N VAL A 100 6.98 6.86 -3.69
CA VAL A 100 6.81 8.30 -3.91
C VAL A 100 5.51 8.57 -4.68
N HIS A 101 5.26 7.88 -5.79
CA HIS A 101 4.02 8.06 -6.57
C HIS A 101 2.76 7.74 -5.78
N LEU A 102 2.80 6.69 -4.93
CA LEU A 102 1.69 6.36 -4.06
C LEU A 102 1.47 7.46 -3.02
N PHE A 103 2.55 7.99 -2.42
CA PHE A 103 2.46 9.12 -1.49
C PHE A 103 1.83 10.34 -2.15
N ASP A 104 2.32 10.72 -3.34
CA ASP A 104 1.76 11.85 -4.12
C ASP A 104 0.27 11.63 -4.45
N ALA A 105 -0.12 10.39 -4.75
CA ALA A 105 -1.51 10.04 -5.01
C ALA A 105 -2.38 10.18 -3.75
N ILE A 106 -1.88 9.70 -2.59
CA ILE A 106 -2.56 9.81 -1.30
C ILE A 106 -2.67 11.28 -0.89
N ASP A 107 -1.61 12.06 -1.02
CA ASP A 107 -1.59 13.49 -0.70
C ASP A 107 -2.66 14.24 -1.50
N ARG A 108 -2.74 13.98 -2.80
CA ARG A 108 -3.72 14.61 -3.70
C ARG A 108 -5.18 14.33 -3.31
N ILE A 109 -5.49 13.13 -2.78
CA ILE A 109 -6.87 12.73 -2.42
C ILE A 109 -7.19 12.94 -0.93
N SER A 110 -6.16 13.28 -0.14
CA SER A 110 -6.31 13.60 1.29
C SER A 110 -6.81 15.05 1.47
N PRO A 111 -7.39 15.36 2.65
CA PRO A 111 -7.67 14.45 3.76
C PRO A 111 -8.98 13.66 3.61
N ALA A 112 -9.83 13.97 2.63
CA ALA A 112 -11.14 13.34 2.44
C ALA A 112 -11.05 11.80 2.38
N TYR A 113 -10.07 11.27 1.64
CA TYR A 113 -9.86 9.83 1.48
C TYR A 113 -9.50 9.11 2.78
N MET A 114 -8.83 9.80 3.71
CA MET A 114 -8.40 9.24 5.00
C MET A 114 -9.54 9.17 6.02
N ILE A 115 -10.57 9.99 5.87
CA ILE A 115 -11.69 10.06 6.82
C ILE A 115 -12.48 8.74 6.81
N GLY A 116 -12.53 8.06 7.95
CA GLY A 116 -13.21 6.78 8.12
C GLY A 116 -12.46 5.54 7.61
N ARG A 117 -11.17 5.67 7.23
CA ARG A 117 -10.29 4.56 6.86
C ARG A 117 -9.25 4.27 7.94
N GLU A 118 -8.88 3.01 8.06
CA GLU A 118 -7.81 2.61 8.97
C GLU A 118 -6.43 2.93 8.34
N THR A 119 -5.60 3.67 9.04
CA THR A 119 -4.22 3.98 8.62
C THR A 119 -3.40 2.72 8.34
N GLY A 120 -3.67 1.63 9.08
CA GLY A 120 -3.02 0.34 8.89
C GLY A 120 -3.20 -0.27 7.50
N ASP A 121 -4.38 -0.08 6.87
CA ASP A 121 -4.63 -0.56 5.50
C ASP A 121 -3.75 0.17 4.48
N ILE A 122 -3.62 1.48 4.62
CA ILE A 122 -2.81 2.31 3.73
C ILE A 122 -1.32 1.99 3.90
N MET A 123 -0.86 1.81 5.14
CA MET A 123 0.51 1.37 5.43
C MET A 123 0.80 -0.01 4.85
N ASN A 124 -0.15 -0.94 4.91
CA ASN A 124 0.00 -2.25 4.28
C ASN A 124 0.15 -2.16 2.76
N ILE A 125 -0.60 -1.26 2.11
CA ILE A 125 -0.46 -1.00 0.66
C ILE A 125 0.91 -0.36 0.36
N ALA A 126 1.34 0.63 1.12
CA ALA A 126 2.59 1.34 0.91
C ALA A 126 3.85 0.49 1.15
N VAL A 127 3.76 -0.53 2.02
CA VAL A 127 4.89 -1.41 2.34
C VAL A 127 4.73 -2.76 1.68
N ALA A 128 3.78 -3.59 2.14
CA ALA A 128 3.69 -4.99 1.73
C ALA A 128 3.22 -5.18 0.28
N ASP A 129 2.26 -4.38 -0.20
CA ASP A 129 1.78 -4.51 -1.58
C ASP A 129 2.83 -4.04 -2.58
N ILE A 130 3.51 -2.94 -2.31
CA ILE A 130 4.61 -2.48 -3.17
C ILE A 130 5.74 -3.52 -3.19
N GLU A 131 6.14 -4.10 -2.03
CA GLU A 131 7.13 -5.18 -1.98
C GLU A 131 6.69 -6.41 -2.78
N THR A 132 5.40 -6.75 -2.77
CA THR A 132 4.87 -7.87 -3.57
C THR A 132 5.09 -7.65 -5.08
N LEU A 133 5.17 -6.41 -5.56
CA LEU A 133 5.47 -6.11 -6.96
C LEU A 133 6.93 -6.37 -7.35
N GLU A 134 7.84 -6.52 -6.40
CA GLU A 134 9.21 -6.98 -6.67
C GLU A 134 9.20 -8.28 -7.48
N TYR A 135 8.35 -9.23 -7.10
CA TYR A 135 8.22 -10.51 -7.80
C TYR A 135 7.85 -10.36 -9.27
N PHE A 136 7.06 -9.35 -9.63
CA PHE A 136 6.74 -9.07 -11.02
C PHE A 136 7.98 -8.62 -11.80
N PHE A 137 8.75 -7.69 -11.27
CA PHE A 137 9.89 -7.10 -11.98
C PHE A 137 11.14 -7.98 -11.94
N ALA A 138 11.46 -8.59 -10.79
CA ALA A 138 12.68 -9.36 -10.60
C ALA A 138 12.56 -10.82 -11.03
N HIS A 139 11.41 -11.45 -10.84
CA HIS A 139 11.28 -12.91 -10.93
C HIS A 139 10.27 -13.41 -11.97
N THR A 140 9.61 -12.51 -12.74
CA THR A 140 8.62 -12.93 -13.75
C THR A 140 9.16 -12.81 -15.16
N ILE A 141 9.81 -11.69 -15.50
CA ILE A 141 10.13 -11.35 -16.88
C ILE A 141 11.21 -12.28 -17.45
N GLY A 142 12.32 -12.44 -16.77
CA GLY A 142 13.42 -13.34 -17.19
C GLY A 142 12.97 -14.80 -17.39
N PRO A 143 12.36 -15.44 -16.37
CA PRO A 143 11.83 -16.80 -16.48
C PRO A 143 10.81 -17.00 -17.61
N MET A 144 9.97 -16.02 -17.96
CA MET A 144 9.05 -16.14 -19.09
C MET A 144 9.78 -16.34 -20.44
N PHE A 145 10.88 -15.64 -20.68
CA PHE A 145 11.69 -15.84 -21.88
C PHE A 145 12.41 -17.20 -21.87
N THR A 146 12.92 -17.60 -20.71
CA THR A 146 13.60 -18.89 -20.53
C THR A 146 12.68 -20.06 -20.83
N VAL A 147 11.43 -20.02 -20.33
CA VAL A 147 10.44 -21.09 -20.53
C VAL A 147 10.01 -21.27 -22.00
N ILE A 148 10.10 -20.22 -22.80
CA ILE A 148 9.82 -20.32 -24.25
C ILE A 148 11.05 -20.79 -25.01
N LEU A 149 12.22 -20.22 -24.73
CA LEU A 149 13.41 -20.44 -25.53
C LEU A 149 14.05 -21.82 -25.29
N LEU A 150 14.08 -22.31 -24.02
CA LEU A 150 14.67 -23.60 -23.72
C LEU A 150 13.94 -24.79 -24.37
N PRO A 151 12.61 -24.92 -24.29
CA PRO A 151 11.89 -25.96 -25.02
C PRO A 151 12.16 -25.92 -26.52
N VAL A 152 12.15 -24.74 -27.13
CA VAL A 152 12.41 -24.57 -28.57
C VAL A 152 13.80 -25.08 -28.94
N THR A 153 14.83 -24.64 -28.19
CA THR A 153 16.21 -25.08 -28.42
C THR A 153 16.39 -26.59 -28.18
N THR A 154 15.78 -27.13 -27.11
CA THR A 154 15.89 -28.57 -26.81
C THR A 154 15.19 -29.43 -27.85
N ILE A 155 13.98 -29.02 -28.30
CA ILE A 155 13.24 -29.75 -29.35
C ILE A 155 14.01 -29.70 -30.67
N ALA A 156 14.60 -28.53 -31.02
CA ALA A 156 15.46 -28.43 -32.22
C ALA A 156 16.67 -29.35 -32.15
N LEU A 157 17.40 -29.37 -31.04
CA LEU A 157 18.52 -30.25 -30.84
C LEU A 157 18.12 -31.74 -30.89
N ALA A 158 16.99 -32.07 -30.24
CA ALA A 158 16.44 -33.42 -30.28
C ALA A 158 16.08 -33.87 -31.71
N TRP A 159 15.51 -32.94 -32.52
CA TRP A 159 15.21 -33.19 -33.91
C TRP A 159 16.44 -33.52 -34.75
N PHE A 160 17.56 -32.81 -34.53
CA PHE A 160 18.83 -33.09 -35.21
C PHE A 160 19.46 -34.44 -34.82
N VAL A 161 19.22 -34.90 -33.58
CA VAL A 161 19.67 -36.24 -33.15
C VAL A 161 18.76 -37.32 -33.77
N ASN A 162 17.47 -37.23 -33.55
CA ASN A 162 16.45 -38.04 -34.19
C ASN A 162 15.05 -37.39 -33.98
N PRO A 163 14.23 -37.21 -35.05
CA PRO A 163 12.90 -36.63 -34.95
C PRO A 163 11.97 -37.28 -33.93
N LEU A 164 12.13 -38.56 -33.65
CA LEU A 164 11.34 -39.29 -32.67
C LEU A 164 11.49 -38.73 -31.25
N TYR A 165 12.69 -38.27 -30.88
CA TYR A 165 12.92 -37.63 -29.57
C TYR A 165 12.21 -36.30 -29.45
N ALA A 166 12.19 -35.49 -30.51
CA ALA A 166 11.44 -34.24 -30.53
C ALA A 166 9.94 -34.50 -30.36
N LEU A 167 9.39 -35.51 -31.06
CA LEU A 167 7.99 -35.91 -30.97
C LEU A 167 7.59 -36.33 -29.55
N VAL A 168 8.48 -36.99 -28.82
CA VAL A 168 8.27 -37.40 -27.42
C VAL A 168 8.34 -36.19 -26.48
N LEU A 169 9.23 -35.24 -26.72
CA LEU A 169 9.44 -34.09 -25.83
C LEU A 169 8.35 -33.04 -25.95
N ILE A 170 7.76 -32.79 -27.12
CA ILE A 170 6.74 -31.80 -27.37
C ILE A 170 5.56 -31.92 -26.38
N PRO A 171 4.86 -33.06 -26.23
CA PRO A 171 3.73 -33.18 -25.32
C PRO A 171 4.13 -32.99 -23.86
N ILE A 172 5.37 -33.37 -23.48
CA ILE A 172 5.87 -33.21 -22.13
C ILE A 172 6.10 -31.71 -21.80
N TYR A 173 6.69 -30.96 -22.75
CA TYR A 173 6.84 -29.51 -22.59
C TYR A 173 5.48 -28.80 -22.53
N VAL A 174 4.51 -29.19 -23.35
CA VAL A 174 3.15 -28.65 -23.29
C VAL A 174 2.51 -28.93 -21.93
N MET A 175 2.69 -30.16 -21.41
CA MET A 175 2.19 -30.53 -20.09
C MET A 175 2.79 -29.68 -18.98
N ILE A 176 4.13 -29.55 -18.93
CA ILE A 176 4.82 -28.82 -17.87
C ILE A 176 4.65 -27.30 -17.99
N SER A 177 4.71 -26.75 -19.21
CA SER A 177 4.72 -25.29 -19.41
C SER A 177 3.33 -24.66 -19.57
N VAL A 178 2.31 -25.46 -19.89
CA VAL A 178 0.96 -24.94 -20.14
C VAL A 178 -0.09 -25.61 -19.23
N VAL A 179 -0.22 -26.92 -19.31
CA VAL A 179 -1.34 -27.64 -18.66
C VAL A 179 -1.21 -27.59 -17.13
N LEU A 180 -0.03 -27.87 -16.59
CA LEU A 180 0.19 -27.85 -15.14
C LEU A 180 0.04 -26.44 -14.53
N PRO A 181 0.62 -25.35 -15.06
CA PRO A 181 0.41 -24.01 -14.53
C PRO A 181 -1.05 -23.55 -14.59
N LEU A 182 -1.76 -23.83 -15.69
CA LEU A 182 -3.19 -23.51 -15.82
C LEU A 182 -4.05 -24.31 -14.84
N GLY A 183 -3.77 -25.61 -14.70
CA GLY A 183 -4.43 -26.48 -13.72
C GLY A 183 -4.22 -26.00 -12.28
N ALA A 184 -2.99 -25.61 -11.96
CA ALA A 184 -2.63 -25.04 -10.66
C ALA A 184 -3.40 -23.76 -10.35
N LEU A 185 -3.55 -22.87 -11.34
CA LEU A 185 -4.32 -21.65 -11.23
C LEU A 185 -5.80 -21.91 -10.93
N ILE A 186 -6.41 -22.83 -11.67
CA ILE A 186 -7.84 -23.14 -11.54
C ILE A 186 -8.12 -23.79 -10.18
N ALA A 187 -7.31 -24.76 -9.79
CA ALA A 187 -7.48 -25.51 -8.54
C ALA A 187 -7.12 -24.67 -7.29
N GLY A 188 -6.14 -23.76 -7.38
CA GLY A 188 -5.63 -22.97 -6.26
C GLY A 188 -6.48 -21.77 -5.84
N ARG A 189 -7.35 -21.25 -6.73
CA ARG A 189 -8.09 -19.98 -6.50
C ARG A 189 -8.86 -19.91 -5.19
N GLY A 190 -9.59 -20.98 -4.82
CA GLY A 190 -10.39 -21.01 -3.60
C GLY A 190 -9.57 -21.30 -2.34
N ILE A 191 -8.48 -22.05 -2.47
CA ILE A 191 -7.64 -22.49 -1.34
C ILE A 191 -6.86 -21.33 -0.75
N GLY A 192 -6.16 -20.56 -1.59
CA GLY A 192 -5.39 -19.41 -1.15
C GLY A 192 -6.26 -18.28 -0.56
N MET A 193 -7.45 -18.06 -1.12
CA MET A 193 -8.40 -17.07 -0.63
C MET A 193 -8.91 -17.44 0.77
N ARG A 194 -9.30 -18.69 0.98
CA ARG A 194 -9.73 -19.21 2.29
C ARG A 194 -8.64 -19.08 3.34
N TYR A 195 -7.40 -19.40 3.01
CA TYR A 195 -6.27 -19.23 3.94
C TYR A 195 -6.10 -17.77 4.36
N ARG A 196 -6.12 -16.82 3.42
CA ARG A 196 -5.99 -15.38 3.71
C ARG A 196 -7.13 -14.85 4.57
N GLU A 197 -8.36 -15.26 4.30
CA GLU A 197 -9.54 -14.90 5.08
C GLU A 197 -9.43 -15.40 6.54
N GLN A 198 -9.06 -16.66 6.74
CA GLN A 198 -8.87 -17.22 8.10
C GLN A 198 -7.70 -16.57 8.83
N LEU A 199 -6.61 -16.24 8.12
CA LEU A 199 -5.48 -15.52 8.71
C LEU A 199 -5.85 -14.09 9.12
N GLY A 200 -6.70 -13.43 8.34
CA GLY A 200 -7.26 -12.12 8.68
C GLY A 200 -8.11 -12.18 9.95
N ASP A 201 -9.03 -13.16 10.06
CA ASP A 201 -9.85 -13.38 11.27
C ASP A 201 -8.97 -13.63 12.51
N LEU A 202 -7.93 -14.46 12.39
CA LEU A 202 -6.98 -14.69 13.48
C LEU A 202 -6.26 -13.42 13.91
N LYS A 203 -5.71 -12.66 12.95
CA LYS A 203 -5.02 -11.38 13.24
C LYS A 203 -5.93 -10.41 13.97
N SER A 204 -7.17 -10.24 13.49
CA SER A 204 -8.16 -9.37 14.13
C SER A 204 -8.44 -9.77 15.57
N LYS A 205 -8.63 -11.08 15.86
CA LYS A 205 -8.86 -11.59 17.22
C LYS A 205 -7.66 -11.41 18.15
N ILE A 206 -6.44 -11.58 17.63
CA ILE A 206 -5.22 -11.32 18.41
C ILE A 206 -5.12 -9.83 18.74
N LEU A 207 -5.29 -8.94 17.77
CA LEU A 207 -5.24 -7.50 17.99
C LEU A 207 -6.32 -7.04 18.97
N GLU A 208 -7.57 -7.51 18.82
CA GLU A 208 -8.65 -7.26 19.78
C GLU A 208 -8.24 -7.67 21.19
N SER A 209 -7.65 -8.86 21.34
CA SER A 209 -7.23 -9.36 22.66
C SER A 209 -6.08 -8.55 23.26
N VAL A 210 -5.15 -8.04 22.44
CA VAL A 210 -4.05 -7.18 22.89
C VAL A 210 -4.57 -5.81 23.32
N TYR A 211 -5.41 -5.18 22.52
CA TYR A 211 -5.98 -3.87 22.87
C TYR A 211 -6.89 -3.92 24.09
N SER A 212 -7.64 -5.01 24.27
CA SER A 212 -8.56 -5.20 25.40
C SER A 212 -7.94 -5.98 26.57
N ILE A 213 -6.60 -6.08 26.66
CA ILE A 213 -5.94 -6.94 27.67
C ILE A 213 -6.31 -6.55 29.11
N ARG A 214 -6.48 -5.25 29.39
CA ARG A 214 -6.93 -4.74 30.69
C ARG A 214 -8.31 -5.27 31.03
N ASP A 215 -9.26 -5.16 30.11
CA ASP A 215 -10.63 -5.58 30.31
C ASP A 215 -10.72 -7.10 30.48
N ILE A 216 -9.93 -7.84 29.66
CA ILE A 216 -9.81 -9.30 29.78
C ILE A 216 -9.34 -9.70 31.16
N GLN A 217 -8.38 -8.99 31.74
CA GLN A 217 -7.88 -9.25 33.09
C GLN A 217 -8.90 -8.86 34.18
N ILE A 218 -9.50 -7.67 34.10
CA ILE A 218 -10.47 -7.15 35.04
C ILE A 218 -11.71 -8.07 35.13
N PHE A 219 -12.20 -8.51 33.95
CA PHE A 219 -13.42 -9.37 33.90
C PHE A 219 -13.12 -10.87 33.95
N GLY A 220 -11.87 -11.29 34.13
CA GLY A 220 -11.48 -12.70 34.21
C GLY A 220 -11.77 -13.49 32.92
N ALA A 221 -11.83 -12.82 31.76
CA ALA A 221 -12.23 -13.40 30.48
C ALA A 221 -11.10 -14.12 29.73
N GLY A 222 -9.92 -14.29 30.35
CA GLY A 222 -8.70 -14.82 29.71
C GLY A 222 -8.91 -16.18 29.05
N ASN A 223 -9.49 -17.16 29.76
CA ASN A 223 -9.72 -18.49 29.21
C ASN A 223 -10.68 -18.49 28.00
N ARG A 224 -11.70 -17.65 28.03
CA ARG A 224 -12.66 -17.53 26.92
C ARG A 224 -11.98 -16.93 25.67
N LYS A 225 -11.24 -15.85 25.83
CA LYS A 225 -10.50 -15.22 24.72
C LYS A 225 -9.39 -16.11 24.17
N MET A 226 -8.68 -16.83 25.04
CA MET A 226 -7.69 -17.83 24.61
C MET A 226 -8.35 -18.92 23.75
N ASN A 227 -9.51 -19.44 24.14
CA ASN A 227 -10.24 -20.43 23.36
C ASN A 227 -10.68 -19.87 21.99
N ASP A 228 -11.14 -18.62 21.93
CA ASP A 228 -11.53 -17.96 20.67
C ASP A 228 -10.34 -17.85 19.71
N VAL A 229 -9.16 -17.45 20.20
CA VAL A 229 -7.92 -17.38 19.43
C VAL A 229 -7.48 -18.78 18.99
N MET A 230 -7.52 -19.78 19.89
CA MET A 230 -7.15 -21.18 19.55
C MET A 230 -8.08 -21.79 18.49
N LEU A 231 -9.37 -21.50 18.53
CA LEU A 231 -10.31 -21.93 17.49
C LEU A 231 -10.03 -21.28 16.13
N ALA A 232 -9.69 -19.98 16.12
CA ALA A 232 -9.28 -19.29 14.90
C ALA A 232 -7.96 -19.85 14.38
N ASN A 233 -6.96 -20.08 15.26
CA ASN A 233 -5.68 -20.67 14.88
C ASN A 233 -5.84 -22.08 14.27
N ASN A 234 -6.72 -22.92 14.83
CA ASN A 234 -6.99 -24.24 14.28
C ASN A 234 -7.63 -24.17 12.88
N ARG A 235 -8.47 -23.14 12.62
CA ARG A 235 -9.00 -22.89 11.26
C ARG A 235 -7.92 -22.48 10.28
N VAL A 236 -7.03 -21.59 10.71
CA VAL A 236 -5.85 -21.18 9.92
C VAL A 236 -4.98 -22.40 9.60
N ASN A 237 -4.65 -23.23 10.60
CA ASN A 237 -3.81 -24.41 10.41
C ASN A 237 -4.42 -25.41 9.40
N LYS A 238 -5.74 -25.64 9.45
CA LYS A 238 -6.43 -26.48 8.46
C LYS A 238 -6.37 -25.88 7.05
N ALA A 239 -6.56 -24.56 6.93
CA ALA A 239 -6.48 -23.87 5.64
C ALA A 239 -5.03 -23.86 5.11
N ALA A 240 -4.03 -23.65 5.99
CA ALA A 240 -2.62 -23.72 5.68
C ALA A 240 -2.20 -25.11 5.20
N LEU A 241 -2.66 -26.18 5.86
CA LEU A 241 -2.41 -27.55 5.43
C LEU A 241 -2.95 -27.79 4.02
N GLY A 242 -4.20 -27.36 3.74
CA GLY A 242 -4.79 -27.46 2.41
C GLY A 242 -3.98 -26.71 1.34
N LEU A 243 -3.50 -25.51 1.66
CA LEU A 243 -2.64 -24.74 0.77
C LEU A 243 -1.27 -25.41 0.54
N THR A 244 -0.67 -25.92 1.61
CA THR A 244 0.62 -26.62 1.55
C THR A 244 0.51 -27.91 0.72
N LEU A 245 -0.51 -28.72 0.95
CA LEU A 245 -0.74 -29.93 0.17
C LEU A 245 -0.93 -29.60 -1.32
N HIS A 246 -1.72 -28.57 -1.63
CA HIS A 246 -1.89 -28.11 -3.01
C HIS A 246 -0.55 -27.68 -3.62
N ARG A 247 0.24 -26.86 -2.93
CA ARG A 247 1.57 -26.42 -3.40
C ARG A 247 2.52 -27.61 -3.62
N GLN A 248 2.57 -28.55 -2.69
CA GLN A 248 3.45 -29.72 -2.79
C GLN A 248 3.02 -30.66 -3.93
N THR A 249 1.72 -30.85 -4.12
CA THR A 249 1.21 -31.64 -5.26
C THR A 249 1.67 -31.03 -6.57
N ILE A 250 1.49 -29.72 -6.75
CA ILE A 250 1.92 -29.00 -7.95
C ILE A 250 3.44 -29.05 -8.12
N ALA A 251 4.21 -28.96 -7.05
CA ALA A 251 5.68 -29.06 -7.10
C ALA A 251 6.18 -30.45 -7.46
N SER A 252 5.44 -31.50 -7.16
CA SER A 252 5.85 -32.89 -7.41
C SER A 252 5.55 -33.36 -8.85
N PHE A 253 4.47 -32.88 -9.46
CA PHE A 253 4.06 -33.31 -10.81
C PHE A 253 5.14 -33.10 -11.89
N PRO A 254 5.84 -31.96 -11.97
CA PRO A 254 6.88 -31.77 -12.97
C PRO A 254 8.02 -32.79 -12.86
N SER A 255 8.41 -33.17 -11.64
CA SER A 255 9.43 -34.21 -11.43
C SER A 255 9.01 -35.55 -12.05
N PHE A 256 7.74 -35.93 -11.88
CA PHE A 256 7.19 -37.12 -12.54
C PHE A 256 7.34 -37.05 -14.07
N PHE A 257 6.98 -35.92 -14.70
CA PHE A 257 7.10 -35.75 -16.14
C PHE A 257 8.55 -35.73 -16.64
N ILE A 258 9.48 -35.19 -15.82
CA ILE A 258 10.91 -35.21 -16.13
C ILE A 258 11.43 -36.68 -16.17
N TYR A 259 11.08 -37.49 -15.19
CA TYR A 259 11.44 -38.91 -15.18
C TYR A 259 10.74 -39.68 -16.29
N LEU A 260 9.48 -39.40 -16.56
CA LEU A 260 8.75 -39.99 -17.67
C LEU A 260 9.40 -39.65 -19.01
N ALA A 261 9.87 -38.43 -19.24
CA ALA A 261 10.62 -38.03 -20.42
C ALA A 261 11.87 -38.87 -20.61
N ARG A 262 12.65 -39.08 -19.53
CA ARG A 262 13.84 -39.92 -19.55
C ARG A 262 13.55 -41.37 -19.97
N ILE A 263 12.52 -41.97 -19.36
CA ILE A 263 12.09 -43.33 -19.67
C ILE A 263 11.68 -43.43 -21.13
N LEU A 264 10.87 -42.49 -21.61
CA LEU A 264 10.41 -42.49 -23.00
C LEU A 264 11.56 -42.30 -24.00
N ILE A 265 12.52 -41.43 -23.71
CA ILE A 265 13.72 -41.26 -24.54
C ILE A 265 14.51 -42.58 -24.61
N LEU A 266 14.69 -43.25 -23.45
CA LEU A 266 15.41 -44.56 -23.41
C LEU A 266 14.65 -45.67 -24.17
N VAL A 267 13.31 -45.70 -24.05
CA VAL A 267 12.48 -46.64 -24.81
C VAL A 267 12.58 -46.37 -26.31
N CYS A 268 12.55 -45.10 -26.73
CA CYS A 268 12.77 -44.72 -28.12
C CYS A 268 14.18 -45.10 -28.61
N ALA A 269 15.20 -44.91 -27.77
CA ALA A 269 16.58 -45.33 -28.09
C ALA A 269 16.68 -46.82 -28.31
N GLY A 270 16.11 -47.64 -27.41
CA GLY A 270 16.06 -49.08 -27.57
C GLY A 270 15.34 -49.52 -28.86
N TYR A 271 14.22 -48.86 -29.19
CA TYR A 271 13.49 -49.10 -30.45
C TYR A 271 14.33 -48.77 -31.69
N LEU A 272 15.03 -47.63 -31.68
CA LEU A 272 15.91 -47.22 -32.80
C LEU A 272 17.12 -48.16 -32.94
N ALA A 273 17.69 -48.60 -31.83
CA ALA A 273 18.78 -49.57 -31.82
C ALA A 273 18.37 -50.90 -32.46
N LEU A 274 17.17 -51.42 -32.15
CA LEU A 274 16.61 -52.62 -32.76
C LEU A 274 16.41 -52.47 -34.27
N LYS A 275 16.24 -51.25 -34.76
CA LYS A 275 16.14 -50.95 -36.21
C LYS A 275 17.48 -50.66 -36.88
N GLY A 276 18.58 -50.71 -36.15
CA GLY A 276 19.91 -50.35 -36.67
C GLY A 276 20.09 -48.86 -36.97
N ILE A 277 19.19 -48.00 -36.45
CA ILE A 277 19.22 -46.54 -36.58
C ILE A 277 19.63 -45.99 -35.20
N ASP A 278 20.82 -46.29 -34.72
CA ASP A 278 21.23 -45.89 -33.37
C ASP A 278 22.32 -44.82 -33.41
N ASN A 279 22.15 -43.82 -32.51
CA ASN A 279 23.17 -42.84 -32.17
C ASN A 279 23.24 -42.73 -30.64
N PRO A 280 23.84 -43.70 -29.94
CA PRO A 280 23.85 -43.78 -28.49
C PRO A 280 24.49 -42.56 -27.85
N VAL A 281 25.50 -41.98 -28.47
CA VAL A 281 26.20 -40.78 -27.99
C VAL A 281 25.26 -39.59 -28.01
N GLY A 282 24.59 -39.34 -29.14
CA GLY A 282 23.62 -38.26 -29.29
C GLY A 282 22.40 -38.43 -28.37
N THR A 283 21.92 -39.67 -28.23
CA THR A 283 20.78 -40.03 -27.36
C THR A 283 21.05 -39.71 -25.89
N ILE A 284 22.22 -40.11 -25.40
CA ILE A 284 22.60 -39.82 -24.00
C ILE A 284 22.75 -38.30 -23.80
N ALA A 285 23.46 -37.62 -24.71
CA ALA A 285 23.64 -36.17 -24.62
C ALA A 285 22.32 -35.41 -24.60
N ILE A 286 21.37 -35.72 -25.49
CA ILE A 286 20.06 -35.06 -25.53
C ILE A 286 19.20 -35.40 -24.31
N SER A 287 19.30 -36.62 -23.76
CA SER A 287 18.58 -37.00 -22.55
C SER A 287 18.98 -36.12 -21.33
N PHE A 288 20.28 -35.90 -21.17
CA PHE A 288 20.79 -35.03 -20.11
C PHE A 288 20.46 -33.55 -20.34
N ALA A 289 20.61 -33.04 -21.57
CA ALA A 289 20.26 -31.69 -21.93
C ALA A 289 18.75 -31.41 -21.76
N ALA A 290 17.90 -32.34 -22.20
CA ALA A 290 16.44 -32.23 -22.02
C ALA A 290 16.02 -32.21 -20.55
N THR A 291 16.70 -32.97 -19.70
CA THR A 291 16.46 -32.97 -18.26
C THR A 291 16.73 -31.61 -17.64
N ALA A 292 17.86 -30.98 -17.98
CA ALA A 292 18.19 -29.64 -17.50
C ALA A 292 17.18 -28.58 -17.97
N SER A 293 16.77 -28.67 -19.23
CA SER A 293 15.77 -27.78 -19.83
C SER A 293 14.39 -27.93 -19.19
N LEU A 294 13.92 -29.18 -18.98
CA LEU A 294 12.64 -29.46 -18.34
C LEU A 294 12.58 -28.96 -16.89
N SER A 295 13.68 -29.10 -16.13
CA SER A 295 13.77 -28.60 -14.76
C SER A 295 13.72 -27.08 -14.68
N SER A 296 14.28 -26.37 -15.66
CA SER A 296 14.18 -24.92 -15.76
C SER A 296 12.75 -24.46 -16.10
N SER A 297 12.02 -25.22 -16.92
CA SER A 297 10.63 -24.94 -17.29
C SER A 297 9.65 -25.04 -16.10
N PHE A 298 10.01 -25.76 -15.04
CA PHE A 298 9.23 -25.87 -13.82
C PHE A 298 9.06 -24.52 -13.08
N SER A 299 10.00 -23.61 -13.20
CA SER A 299 9.94 -22.30 -12.56
C SER A 299 8.69 -21.50 -12.96
N LEU A 300 8.09 -21.78 -14.12
CA LEU A 300 6.88 -21.11 -14.60
C LEU A 300 5.68 -21.30 -13.66
N THR A 301 5.51 -22.46 -13.06
CA THR A 301 4.40 -22.72 -12.13
C THR A 301 4.48 -21.80 -10.91
N PHE A 302 5.69 -21.52 -10.44
CA PHE A 302 5.92 -20.58 -9.36
C PHE A 302 5.68 -19.12 -9.79
N VAL A 303 6.18 -18.76 -10.97
CA VAL A 303 5.98 -17.40 -11.56
C VAL A 303 4.49 -17.08 -11.68
N VAL A 304 3.68 -18.01 -12.13
CA VAL A 304 2.24 -17.78 -12.32
C VAL A 304 1.51 -17.51 -11.00
N THR A 305 1.85 -18.20 -9.91
CA THR A 305 1.27 -17.94 -8.58
C THR A 305 1.68 -16.59 -8.03
N SER A 306 2.95 -16.23 -8.13
CA SER A 306 3.48 -14.93 -7.70
C SER A 306 2.92 -13.77 -8.54
N LEU A 307 2.68 -13.99 -9.83
CA LEU A 307 2.05 -13.01 -10.71
C LEU A 307 0.63 -12.66 -10.27
N LEU A 308 -0.16 -13.64 -9.81
CA LEU A 308 -1.50 -13.37 -9.29
C LEU A 308 -1.48 -12.55 -7.99
N GLU A 309 -0.50 -12.80 -7.13
CA GLU A 309 -0.31 -12.01 -5.91
C GLU A 309 0.09 -10.58 -6.26
N ALA A 310 1.00 -10.40 -7.21
CA ALA A 310 1.40 -9.10 -7.73
C ALA A 310 0.23 -8.33 -8.38
N TYR A 311 -0.65 -9.01 -9.11
CA TYR A 311 -1.86 -8.35 -9.66
C TYR A 311 -2.83 -7.91 -8.57
N GLY A 312 -2.97 -8.68 -7.49
CA GLY A 312 -3.79 -8.28 -6.35
C GLY A 312 -3.25 -7.04 -5.64
N ALA A 313 -1.94 -6.95 -5.49
CA ALA A 313 -1.25 -5.79 -4.95
C ALA A 313 -1.37 -4.56 -5.89
N ALA A 314 -1.10 -4.76 -7.19
CA ALA A 314 -1.21 -3.72 -8.21
C ALA A 314 -2.64 -3.13 -8.27
N GLU A 315 -3.68 -3.97 -8.17
CA GLU A 315 -5.07 -3.50 -8.16
C GLU A 315 -5.35 -2.52 -7.02
N ARG A 316 -4.85 -2.81 -5.80
CA ARG A 316 -5.04 -1.91 -4.65
C ARG A 316 -4.32 -0.59 -4.83
N ILE A 317 -3.08 -0.62 -5.33
CA ILE A 317 -2.29 0.58 -5.62
C ILE A 317 -2.98 1.42 -6.68
N PHE A 318 -3.36 0.81 -7.82
CA PHE A 318 -4.00 1.53 -8.92
C PHE A 318 -5.36 2.12 -8.55
N LYS A 319 -6.11 1.48 -7.65
CA LYS A 319 -7.35 2.06 -7.11
C LYS A 319 -7.10 3.37 -6.36
N ILE A 320 -6.00 3.47 -5.61
CA ILE A 320 -5.63 4.72 -4.94
C ILE A 320 -5.22 5.77 -5.98
N GLU A 321 -4.34 5.40 -6.93
CA GLU A 321 -3.87 6.30 -7.98
C GLU A 321 -4.99 6.86 -8.86
N ASP A 322 -6.01 6.03 -9.16
CA ASP A 322 -7.14 6.37 -10.02
C ASP A 322 -8.30 7.03 -9.23
N THR A 323 -8.20 7.11 -7.89
CA THR A 323 -9.18 7.83 -7.09
C THR A 323 -9.08 9.33 -7.40
N LEU A 324 -10.22 9.92 -7.75
CA LEU A 324 -10.30 11.36 -7.94
C LEU A 324 -10.39 12.07 -6.58
N PRO A 325 -9.75 13.22 -6.43
CA PRO A 325 -9.90 14.03 -5.24
C PRO A 325 -11.35 14.57 -5.12
N GLU A 326 -11.85 14.71 -3.90
CA GLU A 326 -13.17 15.28 -3.63
C GLU A 326 -13.23 16.78 -3.96
N THR A 327 -12.08 17.45 -3.93
CA THR A 327 -11.93 18.86 -4.28
C THR A 327 -10.63 19.05 -5.06
N GLU A 328 -10.66 19.89 -6.09
CA GLU A 328 -9.50 20.13 -6.95
C GLU A 328 -8.98 21.57 -6.79
N GLU A 329 -7.67 21.74 -6.97
CA GLU A 329 -7.06 23.08 -7.02
C GLU A 329 -7.59 23.83 -8.23
N PRO A 330 -8.03 25.11 -8.10
CA PRO A 330 -8.54 25.87 -9.23
C PRO A 330 -7.43 26.17 -10.26
N VAL A 331 -7.76 26.05 -11.54
CA VAL A 331 -6.82 26.36 -12.64
C VAL A 331 -6.40 27.83 -12.62
N HIS A 332 -7.33 28.72 -12.24
CA HIS A 332 -7.10 30.14 -12.10
C HIS A 332 -7.51 30.59 -10.70
N PRO A 333 -6.61 30.44 -9.69
CA PRO A 333 -6.93 30.78 -8.32
C PRO A 333 -7.18 32.28 -8.13
N VAL A 334 -8.20 32.60 -7.37
CA VAL A 334 -8.54 33.97 -6.96
C VAL A 334 -8.05 34.19 -5.54
N THR A 335 -7.43 35.33 -5.28
CA THR A 335 -7.02 35.75 -3.94
C THR A 335 -8.21 36.34 -3.19
N CYS A 336 -8.54 35.80 -2.03
CA CYS A 336 -9.69 36.29 -1.26
C CYS A 336 -9.37 37.46 -0.34
N GLY A 337 -8.10 37.78 -0.10
CA GLY A 337 -7.71 38.82 0.87
C GLY A 337 -8.04 38.41 2.30
N GLU A 338 -8.02 39.38 3.22
CA GLU A 338 -8.47 39.16 4.61
C GLU A 338 -9.96 38.79 4.63
N ILE A 339 -10.33 37.76 5.40
CA ILE A 339 -11.70 37.26 5.42
C ILE A 339 -12.60 38.19 6.22
N GLN A 340 -13.54 38.84 5.54
CA GLN A 340 -14.57 39.74 6.14
C GLN A 340 -15.90 39.00 6.34
N THR A 341 -16.24 38.10 5.38
CA THR A 341 -17.52 37.38 5.42
C THR A 341 -17.34 35.95 4.88
N ILE A 342 -18.05 35.00 5.51
CA ILE A 342 -18.28 33.65 4.99
C ILE A 342 -19.78 33.46 4.85
N GLU A 343 -20.23 33.03 3.69
CA GLU A 343 -21.65 32.84 3.41
C GLU A 343 -21.91 31.41 2.91
N PHE A 344 -22.80 30.71 3.61
CA PHE A 344 -23.35 29.42 3.18
C PHE A 344 -24.67 29.71 2.46
N LYS A 345 -24.74 29.41 1.16
CA LYS A 345 -25.93 29.60 0.32
C LYS A 345 -26.52 28.27 -0.08
N ASN A 346 -27.64 27.92 0.54
CA ASN A 346 -28.43 26.73 0.23
C ASN A 346 -27.57 25.44 0.21
N VAL A 347 -26.68 25.30 1.18
CA VAL A 347 -25.69 24.22 1.22
C VAL A 347 -26.34 22.93 1.69
N SER A 348 -26.29 21.89 0.83
CA SER A 348 -26.63 20.52 1.18
C SER A 348 -25.39 19.62 1.03
N PHE A 349 -25.27 18.63 1.89
CA PHE A 349 -24.13 17.72 1.84
C PHE A 349 -24.47 16.29 2.26
N THR A 350 -23.93 15.34 1.50
CA THR A 350 -23.98 13.89 1.76
C THR A 350 -22.58 13.32 1.57
N TYR A 351 -22.07 12.54 2.52
CA TYR A 351 -20.76 11.90 2.36
C TYR A 351 -20.75 10.90 1.20
N PRO A 352 -19.66 10.82 0.43
CA PRO A 352 -19.51 9.83 -0.64
C PRO A 352 -19.79 8.41 -0.15
N GLY A 353 -20.58 7.66 -0.94
CA GLY A 353 -20.96 6.28 -0.62
C GLY A 353 -22.04 6.10 0.46
N THR A 354 -22.65 7.19 0.93
CA THR A 354 -23.80 7.16 1.86
C THR A 354 -25.02 7.80 1.23
N GLU A 355 -26.23 7.46 1.71
CA GLU A 355 -27.48 8.11 1.29
C GLU A 355 -27.98 9.13 2.33
N ARG A 356 -27.32 9.19 3.49
CA ARG A 356 -27.75 10.05 4.58
C ARG A 356 -27.33 11.49 4.33
N LYS A 357 -28.30 12.39 4.14
CA LYS A 357 -28.06 13.84 4.11
C LYS A 357 -27.62 14.33 5.50
N ILE A 358 -26.49 15.01 5.55
CA ILE A 358 -25.93 15.56 6.78
C ILE A 358 -26.32 17.02 6.94
N LEU A 359 -26.23 17.80 5.85
CA LEU A 359 -26.70 19.18 5.77
C LEU A 359 -27.80 19.25 4.72
N GLU A 360 -28.83 20.03 4.98
CA GLU A 360 -29.96 20.23 4.05
C GLU A 360 -30.31 21.73 3.97
N HIS A 361 -30.10 22.32 2.79
CA HIS A 361 -30.44 23.70 2.47
C HIS A 361 -29.95 24.73 3.51
N PHE A 362 -28.78 24.49 4.09
CA PHE A 362 -28.21 25.32 5.14
C PHE A 362 -27.85 26.71 4.61
N ASN A 363 -28.34 27.75 5.26
CA ASN A 363 -28.06 29.15 4.95
C ASN A 363 -27.55 29.84 6.20
N TYR A 364 -26.36 30.42 6.13
CA TYR A 364 -25.80 31.16 7.26
C TYR A 364 -24.72 32.14 6.80
N VAL A 365 -24.58 33.26 7.50
CA VAL A 365 -23.53 34.25 7.24
C VAL A 365 -22.72 34.47 8.51
N ILE A 366 -21.41 34.40 8.37
CA ILE A 366 -20.43 34.67 9.42
C ILE A 366 -19.69 35.94 9.04
N HIS A 367 -19.64 36.88 9.96
CA HIS A 367 -18.90 38.14 9.80
C HIS A 367 -17.58 38.09 10.58
N LYS A 368 -16.59 38.86 10.13
CA LYS A 368 -15.33 39.03 10.85
C LYS A 368 -15.59 39.47 12.29
N GLY A 369 -14.93 38.78 13.23
CA GLY A 369 -15.09 39.00 14.67
C GLY A 369 -16.21 38.20 15.31
N ASP A 370 -17.04 37.47 14.54
CA ASP A 370 -18.08 36.60 15.11
C ASP A 370 -17.42 35.43 15.88
N GLN A 371 -17.92 35.19 17.10
CA GLN A 371 -17.58 34.03 17.90
C GLN A 371 -18.81 33.12 17.98
N ILE A 372 -18.79 32.04 17.19
CA ILE A 372 -19.93 31.15 16.98
C ILE A 372 -19.67 29.80 17.64
N GLY A 373 -20.53 29.46 18.59
CA GLY A 373 -20.62 28.15 19.19
C GLY A 373 -21.55 27.25 18.38
N ILE A 374 -21.17 26.00 18.14
CA ILE A 374 -22.01 24.99 17.48
C ILE A 374 -22.30 23.90 18.50
N ALA A 375 -23.55 23.81 18.93
CA ALA A 375 -24.04 22.85 19.94
C ALA A 375 -24.91 21.77 19.30
N GLY A 376 -24.92 20.56 19.90
CA GLY A 376 -25.85 19.51 19.49
C GLY A 376 -25.27 18.09 19.64
N GLU A 377 -26.08 17.08 19.35
CA GLU A 377 -25.73 15.68 19.51
C GLU A 377 -24.58 15.23 18.60
N SER A 378 -23.89 14.15 18.99
CA SER A 378 -22.87 13.54 18.16
C SER A 378 -23.49 13.04 16.84
N GLY A 379 -22.77 13.20 15.73
CA GLY A 379 -23.25 12.81 14.40
C GLY A 379 -24.28 13.73 13.77
N ALA A 380 -24.55 14.91 14.34
CA ALA A 380 -25.49 15.89 13.81
C ALA A 380 -24.94 16.77 12.67
N GLY A 381 -23.68 16.56 12.23
CA GLY A 381 -23.10 17.29 11.11
C GLY A 381 -22.20 18.46 11.48
N LYS A 382 -21.92 18.71 12.77
CA LYS A 382 -21.11 19.82 13.25
C LYS A 382 -19.71 19.86 12.62
N SER A 383 -18.94 18.79 12.78
CA SER A 383 -17.59 18.68 12.19
C SER A 383 -17.62 18.67 10.65
N THR A 384 -18.75 18.26 10.04
CA THR A 384 -18.94 18.32 8.59
C THR A 384 -18.93 19.76 8.09
N LEU A 385 -19.55 20.69 8.83
CA LEU A 385 -19.53 22.10 8.49
C LEU A 385 -18.11 22.66 8.43
N LEU A 386 -17.27 22.30 9.42
CA LEU A 386 -15.84 22.71 9.44
C LEU A 386 -15.06 22.09 8.28
N ARG A 387 -15.30 20.80 7.97
CA ARG A 387 -14.64 20.11 6.85
C ARG A 387 -15.00 20.69 5.48
N LEU A 388 -16.25 21.17 5.31
CA LEU A 388 -16.65 21.87 4.10
C LEU A 388 -15.98 23.24 3.99
N LEU A 389 -15.85 23.97 5.10
CA LEU A 389 -15.17 25.26 5.12
C LEU A 389 -13.65 25.13 4.87
N LEU A 390 -13.04 24.04 5.34
CA LEU A 390 -11.65 23.67 5.03
C LEU A 390 -11.47 23.15 3.61
N ARG A 391 -12.57 22.98 2.87
CA ARG A 391 -12.58 22.46 1.51
C ARG A 391 -12.04 21.02 1.41
N PHE A 392 -12.22 20.22 2.47
CA PHE A 392 -11.95 18.79 2.43
C PHE A 392 -12.97 18.05 1.57
N PHE A 393 -14.20 18.58 1.51
CA PHE A 393 -15.28 18.12 0.66
C PHE A 393 -15.93 19.32 -0.03
N ALA A 394 -16.52 19.07 -1.20
CA ALA A 394 -17.38 20.03 -1.87
C ALA A 394 -18.85 19.83 -1.43
N PRO A 395 -19.66 20.91 -1.31
CA PRO A 395 -21.09 20.75 -1.09
C PRO A 395 -21.74 19.94 -2.22
N SER A 396 -22.73 19.10 -1.88
CA SER A 396 -23.50 18.36 -2.88
C SER A 396 -24.44 19.28 -3.67
N GLU A 397 -24.96 20.33 -3.00
CA GLU A 397 -25.80 21.40 -3.58
C GLU A 397 -25.49 22.71 -2.87
N GLY A 398 -25.73 23.83 -3.57
CA GLY A 398 -25.44 25.17 -3.05
C GLY A 398 -23.96 25.54 -3.18
N GLN A 399 -23.55 26.59 -2.47
CA GLN A 399 -22.17 27.10 -2.52
C GLN A 399 -21.76 27.77 -1.21
N ILE A 400 -20.45 27.77 -0.96
CA ILE A 400 -19.83 28.51 0.14
C ILE A 400 -19.04 29.66 -0.46
N LEU A 401 -19.23 30.87 0.04
CA LEU A 401 -18.54 32.05 -0.45
C LEU A 401 -17.67 32.64 0.66
N ILE A 402 -16.49 33.10 0.31
CA ILE A 402 -15.62 33.92 1.17
C ILE A 402 -15.47 35.28 0.48
N ASN A 403 -15.90 36.35 1.16
CA ASN A 403 -15.94 37.71 0.60
C ASN A 403 -16.67 37.78 -0.75
N GLY A 404 -17.71 36.97 -0.93
CA GLY A 404 -18.47 36.87 -2.18
C GLY A 404 -17.81 36.00 -3.26
N ILE A 405 -16.59 35.47 -3.04
CA ILE A 405 -15.85 34.59 -3.96
C ILE A 405 -16.22 33.15 -3.63
N PRO A 406 -16.62 32.31 -4.62
CA PRO A 406 -16.83 30.88 -4.39
C PRO A 406 -15.59 30.19 -3.82
N LEU A 407 -15.77 29.39 -2.77
CA LEU A 407 -14.70 28.71 -2.06
C LEU A 407 -13.83 27.84 -2.98
N GLU A 408 -14.42 27.26 -4.00
CA GLU A 408 -13.75 26.43 -5.02
C GLU A 408 -12.78 27.20 -5.93
N GLN A 409 -12.90 28.55 -6.00
CA GLN A 409 -12.00 29.40 -6.78
C GLN A 409 -10.80 29.91 -5.99
N ILE A 410 -10.75 29.65 -4.67
CA ILE A 410 -9.64 30.05 -3.81
C ILE A 410 -8.66 28.89 -3.72
N SER A 411 -7.35 29.11 -3.87
CA SER A 411 -6.36 28.05 -3.73
C SER A 411 -6.31 27.47 -2.30
N PHE A 412 -5.94 26.20 -2.16
CA PHE A 412 -5.78 25.59 -0.82
C PHE A 412 -4.73 26.33 0.01
N SER A 413 -3.64 26.76 -0.63
CA SER A 413 -2.57 27.50 0.05
C SER A 413 -3.08 28.83 0.62
N GLU A 414 -3.86 29.59 -0.14
CA GLU A 414 -4.44 30.87 0.33
C GLU A 414 -5.48 30.63 1.41
N LEU A 415 -6.37 29.64 1.23
CA LEU A 415 -7.41 29.30 2.20
C LEU A 415 -6.80 28.86 3.54
N HIS A 416 -5.89 27.89 3.50
CA HIS A 416 -5.29 27.33 4.72
C HIS A 416 -4.29 28.28 5.38
N LYS A 417 -3.79 29.31 4.68
CA LYS A 417 -3.03 30.38 5.31
C LYS A 417 -3.89 31.24 6.23
N ARG A 418 -5.18 31.40 5.89
CA ARG A 418 -6.12 32.29 6.61
C ARG A 418 -7.02 31.58 7.60
N ILE A 419 -7.20 30.27 7.44
CA ILE A 419 -8.01 29.44 8.33
C ILE A 419 -7.12 28.45 9.04
N ALA A 420 -7.20 28.36 10.36
CA ALA A 420 -6.58 27.29 11.13
C ALA A 420 -7.64 26.39 11.76
N PHE A 421 -7.29 25.13 11.93
CA PHE A 421 -8.19 24.12 12.48
C PHE A 421 -7.51 23.35 13.62
N LEU A 422 -8.20 23.25 14.74
CA LEU A 422 -7.86 22.39 15.86
C LEU A 422 -8.81 21.20 15.85
N GLU A 423 -8.25 20.04 15.57
CA GLU A 423 -8.98 18.77 15.68
C GLU A 423 -9.15 18.36 17.15
N GLN A 424 -10.13 17.48 17.39
CA GLN A 424 -10.40 16.90 18.71
C GLN A 424 -9.15 16.23 19.30
N ASP A 425 -8.38 15.50 18.47
CA ASP A 425 -7.11 14.86 18.83
C ASP A 425 -5.95 15.54 18.08
N THR A 426 -5.07 16.24 18.81
CA THR A 426 -3.88 16.85 18.22
C THR A 426 -2.82 15.80 17.93
N TYR A 427 -2.45 15.65 16.66
CA TYR A 427 -1.35 14.78 16.25
C TYR A 427 0.00 15.45 16.51
N LEU A 428 0.92 14.70 17.14
CA LEU A 428 2.30 15.12 17.37
C LEU A 428 3.24 14.28 16.50
N PHE A 429 4.10 14.98 15.77
CA PHE A 429 5.10 14.37 14.91
C PHE A 429 6.31 13.90 15.73
N ASP A 430 7.04 12.93 15.20
CA ASP A 430 8.31 12.44 15.75
C ASP A 430 9.44 13.45 15.50
N MET A 431 9.40 14.52 16.25
CA MET A 431 10.32 15.67 16.23
C MET A 431 10.23 16.39 17.58
N THR A 432 11.06 17.41 17.82
CA THR A 432 11.07 18.15 19.08
C THR A 432 9.76 18.90 19.35
N ILE A 433 9.52 19.31 20.60
CA ILE A 433 8.35 20.14 20.96
C ILE A 433 8.38 21.46 20.19
N GLY A 434 9.55 22.10 20.12
CA GLY A 434 9.72 23.35 19.40
C GLY A 434 9.39 23.22 17.92
N GLU A 435 9.86 22.16 17.26
CA GLU A 435 9.55 21.86 15.87
C GLU A 435 8.07 21.53 15.68
N ASN A 436 7.46 20.78 16.61
CA ASN A 436 6.04 20.48 16.59
C ASN A 436 5.17 21.75 16.63
N ILE A 437 5.56 22.75 17.41
CA ILE A 437 4.85 24.05 17.41
C ILE A 437 5.20 24.82 16.13
N GLY A 438 6.47 24.84 15.73
CA GLY A 438 7.00 25.58 14.59
C GLY A 438 6.45 25.16 13.23
N ILE A 439 5.91 23.93 13.09
CA ILE A 439 5.29 23.43 11.87
C ILE A 439 4.16 24.35 11.34
N ALA A 440 3.51 25.09 12.25
CA ALA A 440 2.44 26.01 11.91
C ALA A 440 2.91 27.25 11.13
N LYS A 441 4.17 27.65 11.31
CA LYS A 441 4.80 28.81 10.66
C LYS A 441 6.26 28.48 10.30
N PRO A 442 6.53 27.94 9.10
CA PRO A 442 7.89 27.67 8.67
C PRO A 442 8.79 28.91 8.79
N GLY A 443 9.94 28.76 9.45
CA GLY A 443 10.88 29.85 9.68
C GLY A 443 10.55 30.74 10.90
N ALA A 444 9.60 30.33 11.77
CA ALA A 444 9.36 31.02 13.04
C ALA A 444 10.61 31.00 13.92
N SER A 445 10.88 32.12 14.60
CA SER A 445 11.97 32.19 15.57
C SER A 445 11.61 31.41 16.85
N ILE A 446 12.63 31.04 17.63
CA ILE A 446 12.40 30.35 18.91
C ILE A 446 11.63 31.23 19.89
N GLU A 447 11.78 32.55 19.80
CA GLU A 447 11.07 33.52 20.61
C GLU A 447 9.58 33.53 20.27
N GLU A 448 9.21 33.50 18.97
CA GLU A 448 7.83 33.39 18.52
C GLU A 448 7.19 32.07 18.99
N ILE A 449 7.93 30.96 18.94
CA ILE A 449 7.49 29.65 19.42
C ILE A 449 7.24 29.67 20.92
N LYS A 450 8.17 30.25 21.71
CA LYS A 450 8.04 30.39 23.16
C LYS A 450 6.86 31.29 23.54
N ASP A 451 6.65 32.39 22.83
CA ASP A 451 5.52 33.28 23.07
C ASP A 451 4.18 32.57 22.79
N ALA A 452 4.07 31.85 21.67
CA ALA A 452 2.90 31.04 21.35
C ALA A 452 2.64 29.95 22.41
N ALA A 453 3.68 29.26 22.88
CA ALA A 453 3.59 28.26 23.93
C ALA A 453 3.14 28.87 25.27
N LYS A 454 3.63 30.05 25.61
CA LYS A 454 3.22 30.81 26.80
C LYS A 454 1.76 31.20 26.73
N GLN A 455 1.32 31.75 25.60
CA GLN A 455 -0.08 32.10 25.39
C GLN A 455 -1.00 30.87 25.43
N ALA A 456 -0.55 29.71 24.95
CA ALA A 456 -1.28 28.46 25.02
C ALA A 456 -1.27 27.79 26.42
N GLY A 457 -0.54 28.35 27.39
CA GLY A 457 -0.42 27.80 28.74
C GLY A 457 0.35 26.49 28.83
N ILE A 458 1.27 26.21 27.89
CA ILE A 458 2.09 24.99 27.88
C ILE A 458 3.56 25.25 28.25
N ALA A 459 4.00 26.51 28.26
CA ALA A 459 5.40 26.88 28.49
C ALA A 459 5.94 26.37 29.84
N GLU A 460 5.17 26.54 30.94
CA GLU A 460 5.58 26.08 32.27
C GLU A 460 5.86 24.56 32.29
N PHE A 461 5.01 23.77 31.62
CA PHE A 461 5.23 22.33 31.48
C PHE A 461 6.51 22.04 30.69
N ILE A 462 6.71 22.73 29.54
CA ILE A 462 7.90 22.53 28.70
C ILE A 462 9.17 22.86 29.50
N ASP A 463 9.17 23.92 30.32
CA ASP A 463 10.29 24.32 31.15
C ASP A 463 10.63 23.31 32.27
N THR A 464 9.70 22.42 32.66
CA THR A 464 10.00 21.31 33.58
C THR A 464 10.73 20.14 32.93
N LEU A 465 10.75 20.07 31.59
CA LEU A 465 11.42 18.99 30.87
C LEU A 465 12.94 19.23 30.81
N PRO A 466 13.77 18.16 30.90
CA PRO A 466 15.21 18.28 30.91
C PRO A 466 15.81 19.02 29.70
N GLU A 467 15.21 18.84 28.52
CA GLU A 467 15.67 19.45 27.27
C GLU A 467 14.73 20.57 26.78
N GLY A 468 13.72 20.94 27.59
CA GLY A 468 12.77 22.00 27.26
C GLY A 468 12.13 21.86 25.88
N TYR A 469 12.26 22.88 25.03
CA TYR A 469 11.72 22.89 23.66
C TYR A 469 12.42 21.91 22.72
N ASP A 470 13.64 21.46 23.03
CA ASP A 470 14.39 20.48 22.25
C ASP A 470 14.04 19.04 22.64
N THR A 471 13.11 18.85 23.59
CA THR A 471 12.64 17.52 23.99
C THR A 471 12.01 16.81 22.80
N ASP A 472 12.55 15.63 22.47
CA ASP A 472 12.04 14.77 21.40
C ASP A 472 10.69 14.13 21.78
N MET A 473 9.70 14.28 20.91
CA MET A 473 8.33 13.82 21.12
C MET A 473 8.11 12.34 20.77
N GLY A 474 9.02 11.64 20.05
CA GLY A 474 8.84 10.28 19.59
C GLY A 474 8.22 9.35 20.62
N GLN A 475 8.97 8.94 21.62
CA GLN A 475 8.47 8.12 22.74
C GLN A 475 7.66 8.91 23.78
N MET A 476 7.90 10.22 23.91
CA MET A 476 7.20 11.11 24.85
C MET A 476 5.76 11.39 24.44
N SER A 477 5.40 11.36 23.15
CA SER A 477 4.03 11.61 22.70
C SER A 477 2.98 10.73 23.40
N ALA A 478 3.35 9.50 23.77
CA ALA A 478 2.52 8.57 24.54
C ALA A 478 2.41 8.94 26.03
N ARG A 479 3.31 9.79 26.56
CA ARG A 479 3.36 10.18 27.98
C ARG A 479 2.67 11.52 28.25
N LEU A 480 2.44 12.31 27.21
CA LEU A 480 1.67 13.56 27.35
C LEU A 480 0.22 13.30 27.69
N SER A 481 -0.32 14.06 28.61
CA SER A 481 -1.75 14.12 28.86
C SER A 481 -2.50 14.64 27.63
N GLY A 482 -3.78 14.32 27.51
CA GLY A 482 -4.63 14.87 26.44
C GLY A 482 -4.63 16.41 26.42
N GLY A 483 -4.58 17.03 27.61
CA GLY A 483 -4.55 18.49 27.76
C GLY A 483 -3.26 19.12 27.26
N GLU A 484 -2.10 18.53 27.53
CA GLU A 484 -0.80 19.02 27.03
C GLU A 484 -0.74 18.93 25.51
N ARG A 485 -1.22 17.83 24.91
CA ARG A 485 -1.30 17.69 23.46
C ARG A 485 -2.19 18.76 22.84
N GLN A 486 -3.36 19.01 23.42
CA GLN A 486 -4.26 20.08 22.94
C GLN A 486 -3.62 21.46 23.04
N ARG A 487 -2.92 21.78 24.14
CA ARG A 487 -2.22 23.06 24.29
C ARG A 487 -1.12 23.25 23.25
N ILE A 488 -0.40 22.18 22.85
CA ILE A 488 0.54 22.25 21.71
C ILE A 488 -0.22 22.58 20.42
N GLY A 489 -1.39 21.96 20.18
CA GLY A 489 -2.25 22.28 19.03
C GLY A 489 -2.70 23.75 19.04
N ILE A 490 -3.05 24.28 20.21
CA ILE A 490 -3.41 25.71 20.39
C ILE A 490 -2.20 26.61 20.14
N ALA A 491 -1.01 26.26 20.63
CA ALA A 491 0.21 27.00 20.33
C ALA A 491 0.49 27.10 18.83
N ARG A 492 0.23 26.01 18.07
CA ARG A 492 0.31 26.03 16.59
C ARG A 492 -0.61 27.07 15.99
N ILE A 493 -1.87 27.13 16.44
CA ILE A 493 -2.86 28.09 15.93
C ILE A 493 -2.47 29.53 16.28
N LEU A 494 -2.02 29.78 17.52
CA LEU A 494 -1.58 31.09 17.97
C LEU A 494 -0.36 31.58 17.19
N LEU A 495 0.62 30.70 16.96
CA LEU A 495 1.82 31.00 16.16
C LEU A 495 1.46 31.33 14.69
N ARG A 496 0.47 30.63 14.13
CA ARG A 496 0.01 30.86 12.76
C ARG A 496 -0.75 32.15 12.59
N ASN A 497 -1.48 32.59 13.62
CA ASN A 497 -2.26 33.82 13.68
C ASN A 497 -3.26 33.98 12.52
N PRO A 498 -4.21 33.04 12.30
CA PRO A 498 -5.14 33.04 11.19
C PRO A 498 -6.23 34.12 11.31
N ASP A 499 -6.93 34.41 10.20
CA ASP A 499 -8.13 35.28 10.21
C ASP A 499 -9.29 34.56 10.90
N ILE A 500 -9.40 33.25 10.74
CA ILE A 500 -10.44 32.39 11.28
C ILE A 500 -9.86 31.18 11.98
N CYS A 501 -10.33 30.91 13.16
CA CYS A 501 -10.02 29.72 13.93
C CYS A 501 -11.23 28.77 13.98
N LEU A 502 -11.03 27.53 13.58
CA LEU A 502 -12.00 26.45 13.69
C LEU A 502 -11.54 25.49 14.77
N MET A 503 -12.42 25.15 15.71
CA MET A 503 -12.08 24.23 16.80
C MET A 503 -13.16 23.16 16.96
N ASP A 504 -12.75 21.90 16.94
CA ASP A 504 -13.62 20.75 17.14
C ASP A 504 -13.34 20.14 18.52
N GLU A 505 -14.22 20.40 19.48
CA GLU A 505 -14.17 19.90 20.88
C GLU A 505 -12.83 20.16 21.60
N PRO A 506 -12.30 21.39 21.64
CA PRO A 506 -10.97 21.69 22.17
C PRO A 506 -10.80 21.43 23.68
N SER A 507 -11.88 21.20 24.43
CA SER A 507 -11.86 20.96 25.87
C SER A 507 -12.23 19.51 26.24
N SER A 508 -12.41 18.61 25.27
CA SER A 508 -12.91 17.25 25.52
C SER A 508 -12.02 16.44 26.49
N ALA A 509 -10.70 16.63 26.42
CA ALA A 509 -9.71 15.95 27.25
C ALA A 509 -9.28 16.72 28.50
N LEU A 510 -9.93 17.87 28.81
CA LEU A 510 -9.58 18.75 29.92
C LEU A 510 -10.54 18.58 31.11
N ASP A 511 -10.00 18.73 32.32
CA ASP A 511 -10.80 18.95 33.51
C ASP A 511 -11.36 20.39 33.56
N ALA A 512 -12.24 20.65 34.50
CA ALA A 512 -12.95 21.94 34.60
C ALA A 512 -12.03 23.15 34.84
N LEU A 513 -10.89 22.96 35.54
CA LEU A 513 -9.93 24.02 35.80
C LEU A 513 -9.17 24.39 34.52
N HIS A 514 -8.58 23.40 33.88
CA HIS A 514 -7.84 23.58 32.64
C HIS A 514 -8.74 24.00 31.47
N GLU A 515 -10.02 23.57 31.45
CA GLU A 515 -11.02 24.08 30.51
C GLU A 515 -11.23 25.60 30.67
N LYS A 516 -11.35 26.06 31.90
CA LYS A 516 -11.54 27.50 32.20
C LYS A 516 -10.31 28.34 31.78
N GLU A 517 -9.11 27.84 32.03
CA GLU A 517 -7.87 28.47 31.60
C GLU A 517 -7.77 28.53 30.07
N LEU A 518 -8.10 27.43 29.39
CA LEU A 518 -8.14 27.38 27.94
C LEU A 518 -9.13 28.41 27.38
N LEU A 519 -10.35 28.43 27.90
CA LEU A 519 -11.38 29.38 27.44
C LEU A 519 -10.95 30.83 27.64
N HIS A 520 -10.30 31.13 28.79
CA HIS A 520 -9.77 32.47 29.04
C HIS A 520 -8.65 32.81 28.02
N THR A 521 -7.76 31.88 27.74
CA THR A 521 -6.70 32.04 26.73
C THR A 521 -7.29 32.31 25.36
N LEU A 522 -8.29 31.51 24.94
CA LEU A 522 -8.95 31.68 23.66
C LEU A 522 -9.68 33.01 23.55
N GLN A 523 -10.43 33.40 24.57
CA GLN A 523 -11.13 34.68 24.63
C GLN A 523 -10.17 35.89 24.53
N THR A 524 -9.01 35.79 25.18
CA THR A 524 -8.01 36.86 25.17
C THR A 524 -7.25 36.90 23.84
N ALA A 525 -6.76 35.75 23.35
CA ALA A 525 -5.98 35.68 22.14
C ALA A 525 -6.78 35.90 20.86
N TYR A 526 -8.08 35.55 20.90
CA TYR A 526 -9.01 35.70 19.75
C TYR A 526 -10.05 36.85 19.96
N ALA A 527 -9.79 37.77 20.88
CA ALA A 527 -10.60 38.95 21.01
C ALA A 527 -10.66 39.71 19.67
N GLY A 528 -11.87 39.90 19.12
CA GLY A 528 -12.08 40.55 17.84
C GLY A 528 -11.73 39.74 16.58
N LYS A 529 -11.35 38.46 16.71
CA LYS A 529 -11.16 37.53 15.60
C LYS A 529 -12.34 36.57 15.47
N THR A 530 -12.47 35.97 14.27
CA THR A 530 -13.55 35.04 13.98
C THR A 530 -13.20 33.65 14.53
N LEU A 531 -14.12 33.09 15.33
CA LEU A 531 -13.98 31.79 15.96
C LEU A 531 -15.24 30.94 15.72
N LEU A 532 -15.06 29.72 15.21
CA LEU A 532 -16.08 28.68 15.17
C LEU A 532 -15.69 27.55 16.12
N LEU A 533 -16.51 27.34 17.14
CA LEU A 533 -16.21 26.41 18.23
C LEU A 533 -17.30 25.34 18.34
N ILE A 534 -16.96 24.08 18.11
CA ILE A 534 -17.85 22.96 18.38
C ILE A 534 -17.60 22.46 19.79
N SER A 535 -18.67 22.34 20.59
CA SER A 535 -18.60 21.73 21.90
C SER A 535 -19.91 21.08 22.31
N HIS A 536 -19.80 20.00 23.08
CA HIS A 536 -20.93 19.39 23.80
C HIS A 536 -21.13 20.02 25.20
N ARG A 537 -20.16 20.77 25.69
CA ARG A 537 -20.19 21.40 27.00
C ARG A 537 -20.74 22.84 26.89
N SER A 538 -21.80 23.13 27.62
CA SER A 538 -22.35 24.49 27.66
C SER A 538 -21.38 25.52 28.24
N SER A 539 -20.51 25.10 29.19
CA SER A 539 -19.43 25.92 29.73
C SER A 539 -18.51 26.50 28.66
N THR A 540 -18.11 25.64 27.70
CA THR A 540 -17.22 26.01 26.59
C THR A 540 -17.87 27.04 25.65
N LEU A 541 -19.20 27.00 25.50
CA LEU A 541 -19.95 27.86 24.61
C LEU A 541 -20.36 29.19 25.21
N THR A 542 -20.20 29.39 26.51
CA THR A 542 -20.62 30.65 27.21
C THR A 542 -19.90 31.89 26.72
N GLY A 543 -18.71 31.74 26.12
CA GLY A 543 -17.93 32.84 25.54
C GLY A 543 -18.34 33.23 24.12
N CYS A 544 -19.18 32.44 23.46
CA CYS A 544 -19.58 32.67 22.08
C CYS A 544 -20.68 33.72 22.01
N SER A 545 -20.60 34.64 21.03
CA SER A 545 -21.60 35.69 20.78
C SER A 545 -22.91 35.11 20.24
N ARG A 546 -22.85 33.97 19.56
CA ARG A 546 -24.01 33.25 19.02
C ARG A 546 -23.81 31.75 19.19
N ILE A 547 -24.90 31.02 19.43
CA ILE A 547 -24.91 29.56 19.52
C ILE A 547 -25.83 29.00 18.44
N LEU A 548 -25.28 28.20 17.54
CA LEU A 548 -25.99 27.53 16.47
C LEU A 548 -26.31 26.10 16.96
N GLN A 549 -27.61 25.77 16.94
CA GLN A 549 -28.04 24.43 17.33
C GLN A 549 -27.89 23.46 16.13
N ALA A 550 -27.43 22.25 16.36
CA ALA A 550 -27.24 21.26 15.28
C ALA A 550 -28.56 20.92 14.54
N GLY A 551 -29.71 21.16 15.13
CA GLY A 551 -31.01 21.09 14.46
C GLY A 551 -31.18 22.11 13.32
N GLU A 552 -30.52 23.25 13.41
CA GLU A 552 -30.54 24.30 12.39
C GLU A 552 -29.68 23.95 11.16
N LEU A 553 -28.76 22.99 11.30
CA LEU A 553 -27.97 22.46 10.18
C LEU A 553 -28.84 21.63 9.22
N LYS A 554 -30.01 21.19 9.65
CA LYS A 554 -31.05 20.54 8.87
C LYS A 554 -32.22 21.52 8.77
N CYS A 555 -32.23 22.36 7.76
CA CYS A 555 -33.25 23.39 7.64
C CYS A 555 -34.65 22.81 7.50
N TYR A 556 -35.41 22.84 8.58
CA TYR A 556 -36.86 23.05 8.50
C TYR A 556 -37.08 24.54 8.30
N ARG A 557 -37.79 24.89 7.23
CA ARG A 557 -38.24 26.24 6.89
C ARG A 557 -38.39 27.12 8.12
N THR A 558 -37.47 28.01 8.38
CA THR A 558 -37.70 29.11 9.30
C THR A 558 -38.11 30.31 8.47
N ILE A 559 -39.40 30.55 8.56
CA ILE A 559 -40.17 31.72 8.29
C ILE A 559 -39.33 32.98 8.46
N CYS A 560 -39.03 33.65 7.34
CA CYS A 560 -38.73 35.06 7.35
C CYS A 560 -39.97 35.79 7.94
N LYS A 561 -39.82 36.38 9.11
CA LYS A 561 -40.57 37.54 9.55
C LYS A 561 -39.60 38.63 9.96
#